data_df3e9fa193cb419d8990c62459982644
#
_entry.id   df3e9fa193cb419d8990c62459982644
#
_cell.length_a   1.000
_cell.length_b   1.000
_cell.length_c   1.000
_cell.angle_alpha   90.00
_cell.angle_beta   90.00
_cell.angle_gamma   90.00
#
_symmetry.space_group_name_H-M   'P 1'
#
loop_
_entity.id
_entity.type
_entity.pdbx_description
1 polymer ?
#
loop_
_entity_poly.entity_id
_entity_poly.type
_entity_poly.pdbx_seq_one_letter_code
_entity_poly.pdbx_strand_id
1 'polypeptide(L)'
;MTGPLERVLGAFLADPAAPRYGYDLMKAARLPSGTLYPLLARLERENLVASAWETPQQEGQRPRKYYQLTGEGIRIARLELAHASARRRRVPARAGRPAPGSLG
;
A
#
# COMPACT_ATOMS: atom_id res chain seq x y z
N MET A 1 -12.44 3.74 -7.20
CA MET A 1 -12.09 2.64 -6.30
C MET A 1 -10.59 2.34 -6.37
N THR A 2 -10.00 2.09 -5.22
CA THR A 2 -8.56 1.88 -5.11
C THR A 2 -8.26 0.39 -5.18
N GLY A 3 -7.30 0.01 -6.02
CA GLY A 3 -6.90 -1.38 -6.14
C GLY A 3 -6.11 -1.87 -4.94
N PRO A 4 -5.95 -3.21 -4.80
CA PRO A 4 -5.24 -3.76 -3.64
C PRO A 4 -3.84 -3.20 -3.46
N LEU A 5 -3.06 -3.09 -4.53
CA LEU A 5 -1.70 -2.57 -4.43
C LEU A 5 -1.70 -1.13 -3.90
N GLU A 6 -2.61 -0.31 -4.42
CA GLU A 6 -2.69 1.08 -3.98
C GLU A 6 -3.04 1.17 -2.51
N ARG A 7 -3.93 0.30 -2.04
CA ARG A 7 -4.31 0.32 -0.63
C ARG A 7 -3.16 -0.09 0.28
N VAL A 8 -2.36 -1.07 -0.15
CA VAL A 8 -1.18 -1.47 0.61
C VAL A 8 -0.16 -0.35 0.66
N LEU A 9 0.13 0.27 -0.48
CA LEU A 9 1.08 1.38 -0.53
C LEU A 9 0.61 2.56 0.30
N GLY A 10 -0.69 2.85 0.27
CA GLY A 10 -1.25 3.91 1.08
C GLY A 10 -1.13 3.63 2.57
N ALA A 11 -1.33 2.36 2.96
CA ALA A 11 -1.18 1.99 4.36
C ALA A 11 0.25 2.21 4.85
N PHE A 12 1.24 1.87 4.02
CA PHE A 12 2.63 2.13 4.36
C PHE A 12 2.94 3.62 4.43
N LEU A 13 2.43 4.39 3.48
CA LEU A 13 2.74 5.82 3.40
C LEU A 13 2.09 6.65 4.51
N ALA A 14 1.10 6.09 5.20
CA ALA A 14 0.53 6.79 6.36
C ALA A 14 1.61 7.11 7.39
N ASP A 15 2.63 6.25 7.50
CA ASP A 15 3.80 6.52 8.31
C ASP A 15 4.95 5.74 7.70
N PRO A 16 5.66 6.32 6.70
CA PRO A 16 6.62 5.55 5.89
C PRO A 16 7.78 4.98 6.67
N ALA A 17 8.14 5.58 7.80
CA ALA A 17 9.27 5.12 8.60
C ALA A 17 8.87 4.01 9.57
N ALA A 18 7.59 3.83 9.82
CA ALA A 18 7.14 2.89 10.84
C ALA A 18 7.12 1.46 10.31
N PRO A 19 7.63 0.50 11.08
CA PRO A 19 7.44 -0.90 10.73
C PRO A 19 5.98 -1.30 10.91
N ARG A 20 5.50 -2.19 10.06
CA ARG A 20 4.11 -2.64 10.07
C ARG A 20 4.08 -4.16 10.11
N TYR A 21 3.24 -4.70 10.97
CA TYR A 21 2.99 -6.14 10.98
C TYR A 21 1.98 -6.48 9.91
N GLY A 22 2.03 -7.73 9.44
CA GLY A 22 1.09 -8.16 8.41
C GLY A 22 -0.35 -7.99 8.82
N TYR A 23 -0.67 -8.29 10.09
CA TYR A 23 -2.03 -8.13 10.58
C TYR A 23 -2.50 -6.67 10.49
N ASP A 24 -1.62 -5.74 10.85
CA ASP A 24 -1.95 -4.32 10.77
C ASP A 24 -2.20 -3.89 9.33
N LEU A 25 -1.41 -4.41 8.40
CA LEU A 25 -1.58 -4.09 7.00
C LEU A 25 -2.87 -4.66 6.44
N MET A 26 -3.26 -5.86 6.89
CA MET A 26 -4.54 -6.43 6.49
C MET A 26 -5.69 -5.51 6.87
N LYS A 27 -5.66 -5.01 8.09
CA LYS A 27 -6.71 -4.13 8.58
C LYS A 27 -6.68 -2.78 7.87
N ALA A 28 -5.50 -2.18 7.76
CA ALA A 28 -5.38 -0.85 7.17
C ALA A 28 -5.72 -0.85 5.69
N ALA A 29 -5.32 -1.88 4.95
CA ALA A 29 -5.58 -1.99 3.53
C ALA A 29 -6.91 -2.67 3.22
N ARG A 30 -7.54 -3.25 4.23
CA ARG A 30 -8.81 -3.97 4.08
C ARG A 30 -8.68 -5.11 3.08
N LEU A 31 -7.65 -5.92 3.26
CA LEU A 31 -7.38 -7.05 2.39
C LEU A 31 -7.27 -8.32 3.20
N PRO A 32 -7.80 -9.43 2.68
CA PRO A 32 -7.55 -10.72 3.31
C PRO A 32 -6.10 -11.14 3.11
N SER A 33 -5.64 -12.07 3.97
CA SER A 33 -4.26 -12.52 3.92
C SER A 33 -3.89 -13.11 2.57
N GLY A 34 -4.82 -13.82 1.94
CA GLY A 34 -4.57 -14.44 0.64
C GLY A 34 -4.27 -13.45 -0.47
N THR A 35 -4.68 -12.20 -0.31
CA THR A 35 -4.37 -11.14 -1.26
C THR A 35 -3.17 -10.33 -0.80
N LEU A 36 -3.08 -10.06 0.50
CA LEU A 36 -2.03 -9.20 1.05
C LEU A 36 -0.64 -9.82 0.92
N TYR A 37 -0.48 -11.07 1.38
CA TYR A 37 0.86 -11.64 1.47
C TYR A 37 1.53 -11.86 0.11
N PRO A 38 0.81 -12.27 -0.95
CA PRO A 38 1.44 -12.28 -2.27
C PRO A 38 1.90 -10.91 -2.74
N LEU A 39 1.16 -9.85 -2.41
CA LEU A 39 1.59 -8.49 -2.75
C LEU A 39 2.84 -8.09 -1.99
N LEU A 40 2.89 -8.42 -0.70
CA LEU A 40 4.08 -8.11 0.10
C LEU A 40 5.30 -8.86 -0.43
N ALA A 41 5.12 -10.13 -0.81
CA ALA A 41 6.21 -10.92 -1.37
C ALA A 41 6.73 -10.31 -2.67
N ARG A 42 5.83 -9.83 -3.50
CA ARG A 42 6.20 -9.17 -4.75
C ARG A 42 6.98 -7.89 -4.48
N LEU A 43 6.47 -7.06 -3.55
CA LEU A 43 7.14 -5.82 -3.20
C LEU A 43 8.53 -6.05 -2.62
N GLU A 44 8.65 -7.14 -1.86
CA GLU A 44 9.95 -7.54 -1.32
C GLU A 44 10.92 -7.93 -2.43
N ARG A 45 10.45 -8.72 -3.39
CA ARG A 45 11.28 -9.13 -4.52
C ARG A 45 11.75 -7.93 -5.34
N GLU A 46 10.92 -6.92 -5.43
CA GLU A 46 11.25 -5.71 -6.18
C GLU A 46 12.04 -4.70 -5.36
N ASN A 47 12.39 -5.08 -4.15
CA ASN A 47 13.19 -4.24 -3.25
C ASN A 47 12.48 -2.94 -2.85
N LEU A 48 11.17 -2.95 -2.85
CA LEU A 48 10.37 -1.81 -2.44
C LEU A 48 9.96 -1.90 -0.98
N VAL A 49 9.99 -3.12 -0.43
CA VAL A 49 9.66 -3.41 0.95
C VAL A 49 10.74 -4.31 1.51
N ALA A 50 11.16 -4.03 2.73
CA ALA A 50 12.06 -4.90 3.48
C ALA A 50 11.24 -5.53 4.62
N SER A 51 11.62 -6.74 4.99
CA SER A 51 10.98 -7.41 6.11
C SER A 51 12.02 -7.93 7.08
N ALA A 52 11.60 -8.12 8.32
CA ALA A 52 12.47 -8.66 9.35
C ALA A 52 11.61 -9.32 10.42
N TRP A 53 12.23 -10.21 11.15
CA TRP A 53 11.57 -10.87 12.27
C TRP A 53 11.89 -10.13 13.54
N GLU A 54 10.86 -9.83 14.32
CA GLU A 54 11.03 -9.22 15.63
C GLU A 54 11.50 -10.28 16.62
N THR A 55 12.54 -9.96 17.38
CA THR A 55 13.03 -10.84 18.40
C THR A 55 12.00 -10.93 19.55
N PRO A 56 11.60 -12.15 19.96
CA PRO A 56 10.66 -12.26 21.07
C PRO A 56 11.24 -11.65 22.35
N GLN A 57 10.41 -10.91 23.07
CA GLN A 57 10.80 -10.28 24.31
C GLN A 57 10.70 -11.22 25.50
N GLN A 58 9.84 -12.22 25.39
CA GLN A 58 9.55 -13.14 26.46
C GLN A 58 9.60 -14.57 25.98
N GLU A 59 9.96 -15.45 26.90
CA GLU A 59 9.97 -16.87 26.61
C GLU A 59 8.57 -17.33 26.20
N GLY A 60 8.50 -18.16 25.16
CA GLY A 60 7.24 -18.65 24.67
C GLY A 60 6.52 -17.74 23.71
N GLN A 61 7.00 -16.52 23.56
CA GLN A 61 6.43 -15.59 22.61
C GLN A 61 6.84 -15.95 21.19
N ARG A 62 5.88 -15.91 20.25
CA ARG A 62 6.19 -16.21 18.86
C ARG A 62 6.88 -15.02 18.19
N PRO A 63 7.89 -15.27 17.33
CA PRO A 63 8.46 -14.20 16.52
C PRO A 63 7.38 -13.60 15.62
N ARG A 64 7.46 -12.30 15.42
CA ARG A 64 6.53 -11.59 14.54
C ARG A 64 7.33 -10.97 13.41
N LYS A 65 6.77 -11.03 12.20
CA LYS A 65 7.41 -10.46 11.03
C LYS A 65 6.82 -9.09 10.75
N TYR A 66 7.69 -8.12 10.54
CA TYR A 66 7.23 -6.79 10.19
C TYR A 66 7.82 -6.37 8.85
N TYR A 67 7.19 -5.38 8.25
CA TYR A 67 7.51 -4.88 6.93
C TYR A 67 7.67 -3.38 6.97
N GLN A 68 8.51 -2.86 6.10
CA GLN A 68 8.78 -1.42 6.04
C GLN A 68 9.17 -1.07 4.62
N LEU A 69 8.71 0.09 4.14
CA LEU A 69 9.13 0.56 2.82
C LEU A 69 10.62 0.87 2.84
N THR A 70 11.30 0.48 1.77
CA THR A 70 12.67 0.96 1.53
C THR A 70 12.60 2.39 1.02
N GLY A 71 13.75 3.06 0.91
CA GLY A 71 13.78 4.39 0.30
C GLY A 71 13.21 4.38 -1.10
N GLU A 72 13.57 3.37 -1.87
CA GLU A 72 13.03 3.19 -3.22
C GLU A 72 11.53 2.94 -3.16
N GLY A 73 11.08 2.16 -2.18
CA GLY A 73 9.67 1.88 -2.00
C GLY A 73 8.87 3.14 -1.71
N ILE A 74 9.40 4.02 -0.89
CA ILE A 74 8.73 5.29 -0.60
C ILE A 74 8.56 6.12 -1.87
N ARG A 75 9.63 6.22 -2.65
CA ARG A 75 9.61 6.99 -3.89
C ARG A 75 8.59 6.42 -4.87
N ILE A 76 8.63 5.11 -5.09
CA ILE A 76 7.73 4.46 -6.03
C ILE A 76 6.28 4.53 -5.54
N ALA A 77 6.06 4.34 -4.23
CA ALA A 77 4.71 4.40 -3.68
C ALA A 77 4.08 5.77 -3.89
N ARG A 78 4.86 6.83 -3.69
CA ARG A 78 4.35 8.19 -3.91
C ARG A 78 3.99 8.42 -5.37
N LEU A 79 4.82 7.93 -6.29
CA LEU A 79 4.54 8.05 -7.71
C LEU A 79 3.27 7.29 -8.09
N GLU A 80 3.14 6.06 -7.61
CA GLU A 80 1.98 5.24 -7.95
C GLU A 80 0.69 5.85 -7.43
N LEU A 81 0.70 6.37 -6.21
CA LEU A 81 -0.50 6.96 -5.66
C LEU A 81 -0.84 8.28 -6.34
N ALA A 82 0.16 9.03 -6.78
CA ALA A 82 -0.08 10.26 -7.55
C ALA A 82 -0.73 9.92 -8.90
N HIS A 83 -0.24 8.88 -9.57
CA HIS A 83 -0.82 8.45 -10.84
C HIS A 83 -2.25 7.95 -10.65
N ALA A 84 -2.49 7.17 -9.61
CA ALA A 84 -3.82 6.67 -9.32
C ALA A 84 -4.80 7.80 -9.05
N SER A 85 -4.36 8.80 -8.30
CA SER A 85 -5.18 9.97 -8.01
C SER A 85 -5.52 10.74 -9.27
N ALA A 86 -4.54 10.92 -10.16
CA ALA A 86 -4.77 11.61 -11.42
C ALA A 86 -5.78 10.86 -12.29
N ARG A 87 -5.66 9.52 -12.33
CA ARG A 87 -6.61 8.71 -13.10
C ARG A 87 -8.02 8.85 -12.56
N ARG A 88 -8.17 8.83 -11.23
CA ARG A 88 -9.48 8.97 -10.62
C ARG A 88 -10.11 10.33 -10.91
N ARG A 89 -9.30 11.38 -10.87
CA ARG A 89 -9.80 12.71 -11.15
C ARG A 89 -10.26 12.84 -12.60
N ARG A 90 -9.59 12.17 -13.52
CA ARG A 90 -9.96 12.24 -14.94
C ARG A 90 -11.24 11.49 -15.27
N VAL A 91 -11.47 10.37 -14.59
CA VAL A 91 -12.62 9.53 -14.90
C VAL A 91 -13.95 10.28 -14.75
N PRO A 92 -14.21 10.98 -13.65
CA PRO A 92 -15.47 11.72 -13.55
C PRO A 92 -15.63 12.79 -14.60
N ALA A 93 -14.56 13.49 -14.95
CA ALA A 93 -14.63 14.53 -15.98
C ALA A 93 -15.00 13.91 -17.32
N ARG A 94 -14.47 12.77 -17.62
CA ARG A 94 -14.76 12.07 -18.88
C ARG A 94 -16.21 11.59 -18.90
N ALA A 95 -16.67 11.14 -17.79
CA ALA A 95 -18.04 10.65 -17.69
C ALA A 95 -19.06 11.76 -17.73
N GLY A 96 -18.67 12.94 -17.34
CA GLY A 96 -19.56 14.06 -17.24
C GLY A 96 -19.81 14.78 -18.50
N ARG A 97 -19.94 14.53 -18.33
CA ARG A 97 -20.36 15.19 -18.76
C ARG A 97 -20.44 15.85 -19.33
N PRO A 98 -20.51 16.13 -19.61
CA PRO A 98 -20.52 16.78 -20.30
C PRO A 98 -20.75 17.68 -20.31
N ALA A 99 -20.77 17.76 -20.01
CA ALA A 99 -20.95 18.46 -20.24
C ALA A 99 -21.09 19.24 -20.19
N PRO A 100 -21.17 19.43 -20.07
CA PRO A 100 -21.21 20.20 -20.31
C PRO A 100 -21.04 20.91 -20.39
N GLY A 101 -21.05 20.85 -20.46
CA GLY A 101 -20.80 21.36 -20.72
C GLY A 101 -20.68 21.67 -20.50
N SER A 102 -20.65 21.44 -20.44
CA SER A 102 -20.40 21.64 -20.56
C SER A 102 -20.10 21.96 -20.40
N LEU A 103 -19.86 21.78 -20.21
CA LEU A 103 -19.45 22.16 -20.29
C LEU A 103 -19.13 22.29 -20.51
N GLY A 104 -19.08 21.93 -20.40
CA GLY A 104 -18.80 21.99 -20.70
C GLY A 104 -18.58 22.18 -20.66
#